data_e5e6e44ed0333b8e85025b3f7a24d3a6
#
_entry.id   e5e6e44ed0333b8e85025b3f7a24d3a6
#
_cell.length_a   1.000
_cell.length_b   1.000
_cell.length_c   1.000
_cell.angle_alpha   90.00
_cell.angle_beta   90.00
_cell.angle_gamma   90.00
#
_symmetry.space_group_name_H-M   'P 1'
#
loop_
_entity.id
_entity.type
_entity.pdbx_description
1 polymer ?
#
loop_
_entity_poly.entity_id
_entity_poly.type
_entity_poly.pdbx_seq_one_letter_code
_entity_poly.pdbx_strand_id
1 'polypeptide(L)'
;MKKYKRVFSINNDLGYRNYTVRDIIQLKGKKKLTQVRVTNAEEAAAAEEAGIDLLLTGPGPEFSKIRKAAAKTFMTVGVPFIQNPSKREATKKAFEVIEAGADSLMCQNWNLDWMKHLSKFRIPFQSHVGFIPRR
;
A
#
# COMPACT_ATOMS: atom_id res chain seq x y z
N MET A 1 7.29 -21.06 -11.17
CA MET A 1 7.13 -19.72 -11.78
C MET A 1 6.06 -18.93 -11.04
N LYS A 2 6.37 -17.77 -10.45
CA LYS A 2 5.36 -16.92 -9.80
C LYS A 2 4.38 -16.43 -10.87
N LYS A 3 3.10 -16.80 -10.75
CA LYS A 3 2.06 -16.33 -11.69
C LYS A 3 1.58 -14.96 -11.23
N TYR A 4 2.02 -13.91 -11.91
CA TYR A 4 1.57 -12.54 -11.65
C TYR A 4 0.11 -12.36 -12.11
N LYS A 5 -0.63 -11.54 -11.36
CA LYS A 5 -2.02 -11.18 -11.64
C LYS A 5 -2.08 -9.87 -12.40
N ARG A 6 -2.94 -9.79 -13.40
CA ARG A 6 -3.24 -8.51 -14.06
C ARG A 6 -4.02 -7.62 -13.09
N VAL A 7 -3.61 -6.38 -12.99
CA VAL A 7 -4.28 -5.32 -12.25
C VAL A 7 -4.40 -4.09 -13.14
N PHE A 8 -5.39 -3.27 -12.88
CA PHE A 8 -5.56 -2.01 -13.57
C PHE A 8 -5.41 -0.87 -12.56
N SER A 9 -4.67 0.16 -12.95
CA SER A 9 -4.57 1.41 -12.17
C SER A 9 -5.91 2.15 -12.18
N ILE A 10 -6.02 3.17 -11.35
CA ILE A 10 -7.19 4.07 -11.37
C ILE A 10 -7.34 4.77 -12.74
N ASN A 11 -6.23 4.94 -13.48
CA ASN A 11 -6.19 5.52 -14.83
C ASN A 11 -6.35 4.45 -15.92
N ASN A 12 -6.74 3.22 -15.55
CA ASN A 12 -6.95 2.08 -16.46
C ASN A 12 -5.65 1.56 -17.12
N ASP A 13 -4.48 1.86 -16.58
CA ASP A 13 -3.21 1.30 -17.06
C ASP A 13 -3.04 -0.13 -16.58
N LEU A 14 -2.64 -1.02 -17.50
CA LEU A 14 -2.39 -2.42 -17.19
C LEU A 14 -1.08 -2.58 -16.42
N GLY A 15 -1.13 -3.27 -15.30
CA GLY A 15 0.02 -3.68 -14.51
C GLY A 15 -0.06 -5.14 -14.08
N TYR A 16 0.99 -5.60 -13.40
CA TYR A 16 1.06 -6.96 -12.87
C TYR A 16 1.46 -6.93 -11.40
N ARG A 17 0.82 -7.78 -10.58
CA ARG A 17 1.14 -7.93 -9.15
C ARG A 17 1.23 -9.39 -8.75
N ASN A 18 2.06 -9.67 -7.75
CA ASN A 18 2.13 -10.99 -7.12
C ASN A 18 0.85 -11.33 -6.37
N TYR A 19 0.21 -10.35 -5.74
CA TYR A 19 -1.09 -10.47 -5.04
C TYR A 19 -2.03 -9.35 -5.44
N THR A 20 -3.33 -9.64 -5.36
CA THR A 20 -4.40 -8.65 -5.32
C THR A 20 -4.92 -8.52 -3.89
N VAL A 21 -5.71 -7.49 -3.60
CA VAL A 21 -6.42 -7.35 -2.31
C VAL A 21 -7.26 -8.59 -2.01
N ARG A 22 -7.95 -9.14 -3.01
CA ARG A 22 -8.75 -10.36 -2.88
C ARG A 22 -7.90 -11.55 -2.47
N ASP A 23 -6.73 -11.74 -3.09
CA ASP A 23 -5.81 -12.83 -2.73
C ASP A 23 -5.39 -12.74 -1.27
N ILE A 24 -5.00 -11.54 -0.80
CA ILE A 24 -4.56 -11.30 0.59
C ILE A 24 -5.69 -11.63 1.57
N ILE A 25 -6.92 -11.20 1.28
CA ILE A 25 -8.09 -11.51 2.12
C ILE A 25 -8.34 -13.02 2.17
N GLN A 26 -8.26 -13.72 1.03
CA GLN A 26 -8.49 -15.17 0.95
C GLN A 26 -7.40 -16.01 1.64
N LEU A 27 -6.20 -15.46 1.77
CA LEU A 27 -5.07 -16.12 2.45
C LEU A 27 -5.11 -15.96 3.97
N LYS A 28 -5.98 -15.10 4.49
CA LYS A 28 -6.11 -14.89 5.94
C LYS A 28 -6.40 -16.21 6.66
N GLY A 29 -5.58 -16.52 7.67
CA GLY A 29 -5.65 -17.78 8.42
C GLY A 29 -5.10 -19.02 7.70
N LYS A 30 -4.68 -18.91 6.43
CA LYS A 30 -4.17 -20.04 5.62
C LYS A 30 -2.68 -19.93 5.31
N LYS A 31 -2.16 -18.73 5.13
CA LYS A 31 -0.76 -18.48 4.79
C LYS A 31 -0.25 -17.24 5.52
N LYS A 32 0.96 -17.33 6.06
CA LYS A 32 1.70 -16.16 6.55
C LYS A 32 2.38 -15.48 5.36
N LEU A 33 2.25 -14.16 5.28
CA LEU A 33 2.92 -13.34 4.27
C LEU A 33 4.05 -12.56 4.93
N THR A 34 5.14 -12.41 4.20
CA THR A 34 6.26 -11.56 4.61
C THR A 34 6.00 -10.12 4.16
N GLN A 35 6.34 -9.15 5.01
CA GLN A 35 6.28 -7.73 4.66
C GLN A 35 7.56 -7.04 5.12
N VAL A 36 8.12 -6.17 4.30
CA VAL A 36 9.27 -5.34 4.65
C VAL A 36 8.99 -3.88 4.28
N ARG A 37 9.50 -2.99 5.13
CA ARG A 37 9.51 -1.55 4.82
C ARG A 37 10.75 -1.23 3.98
N VAL A 38 10.54 -0.49 2.90
CA VAL A 38 11.58 0.00 2.00
C VAL A 38 11.55 1.52 1.93
N THR A 39 12.70 2.14 1.78
CA THR A 39 12.86 3.60 1.78
C THR A 39 13.43 4.15 0.48
N ASN A 40 13.97 3.28 -0.37
CA ASN A 40 14.59 3.63 -1.65
C ASN A 40 14.39 2.54 -2.71
N ALA A 41 14.78 2.84 -3.93
CA ALA A 41 14.62 1.93 -5.07
C ALA A 41 15.48 0.66 -4.97
N GLU A 42 16.68 0.75 -4.41
CA GLU A 42 17.60 -0.40 -4.27
C GLU A 42 17.03 -1.43 -3.30
N GLU A 43 16.55 -0.98 -2.14
CA GLU A 43 15.86 -1.84 -1.16
C GLU A 43 14.62 -2.50 -1.76
N ALA A 44 13.85 -1.75 -2.56
CA ALA A 44 12.64 -2.26 -3.20
C ALA A 44 12.96 -3.34 -4.24
N ALA A 45 13.98 -3.12 -5.08
CA ALA A 45 14.45 -4.08 -6.06
C ALA A 45 14.95 -5.37 -5.39
N ALA A 46 15.80 -5.24 -4.37
CA ALA A 46 16.33 -6.38 -3.61
C ALA A 46 15.20 -7.17 -2.92
N ALA A 47 14.21 -6.50 -2.34
CA ALA A 47 13.06 -7.16 -1.72
C ALA A 47 12.17 -7.90 -2.73
N GLU A 48 11.95 -7.33 -3.92
CA GLU A 48 11.22 -8.01 -4.99
C GLU A 48 11.99 -9.24 -5.50
N GLU A 49 13.30 -9.12 -5.71
CA GLU A 49 14.17 -10.22 -6.13
C GLU A 49 14.21 -11.33 -5.07
N ALA A 50 14.34 -10.98 -3.80
CA ALA A 50 14.29 -11.92 -2.67
C ALA A 50 12.93 -12.61 -2.50
N GLY A 51 11.90 -12.14 -3.20
CA GLY A 51 10.58 -12.74 -3.19
C GLY A 51 9.73 -12.38 -1.98
N ILE A 52 9.99 -11.25 -1.35
CA ILE A 52 9.12 -10.68 -0.31
C ILE A 52 7.70 -10.53 -0.84
N ASP A 53 6.72 -10.91 -0.03
CA ASP A 53 5.32 -10.94 -0.45
C ASP A 53 4.71 -9.53 -0.56
N LEU A 54 5.01 -8.65 0.39
CA LEU A 54 4.41 -7.31 0.49
C LEU A 54 5.49 -6.26 0.81
N LEU A 55 5.37 -5.09 0.22
CA LEU A 55 6.21 -3.93 0.56
C LEU A 55 5.39 -2.87 1.27
N LEU A 56 6.04 -2.18 2.20
CA LEU A 56 5.54 -0.98 2.87
C LEU A 56 6.50 0.17 2.63
N THR A 57 5.99 1.33 2.25
CA THR A 57 6.79 2.54 2.07
C THR A 57 6.02 3.79 2.51
N GLY A 58 6.68 4.94 2.49
CA GLY A 58 6.04 6.24 2.71
C GLY A 58 5.64 6.92 1.41
N PRO A 59 4.79 7.96 1.48
CA PRO A 59 4.49 8.83 0.35
C PRO A 59 5.67 9.79 0.13
N GLY A 60 5.79 10.32 -1.07
CA GLY A 60 6.78 11.33 -1.40
C GLY A 60 7.43 11.13 -2.76
N PRO A 61 8.42 11.94 -3.11
CA PRO A 61 9.03 11.94 -4.45
C PRO A 61 9.74 10.61 -4.78
N GLU A 62 10.26 9.91 -3.78
CA GLU A 62 10.92 8.61 -3.97
C GLU A 62 9.94 7.48 -4.29
N PHE A 63 8.65 7.62 -3.96
CA PHE A 63 7.67 6.56 -4.16
C PHE A 63 7.60 6.09 -5.63
N SER A 64 7.67 6.99 -6.59
CA SER A 64 7.68 6.64 -8.02
C SER A 64 8.87 5.76 -8.40
N LYS A 65 10.06 6.04 -7.86
CA LYS A 65 11.26 5.22 -8.09
C LYS A 65 11.15 3.86 -7.42
N ILE A 66 10.66 3.83 -6.17
CA ILE A 66 10.39 2.61 -5.41
C ILE A 66 9.40 1.72 -6.16
N ARG A 67 8.27 2.30 -6.64
CA ARG A 67 7.25 1.57 -7.40
C ARG A 67 7.79 0.99 -8.71
N LYS A 68 8.64 1.73 -9.43
CA LYS A 68 9.28 1.25 -10.66
C LYS A 68 10.26 0.11 -10.39
N ALA A 69 11.05 0.21 -9.32
CA ALA A 69 12.04 -0.79 -8.94
C ALA A 69 11.41 -2.13 -8.50
N ALA A 70 10.25 -2.08 -7.85
CA ALA A 70 9.49 -3.26 -7.44
C ALA A 70 8.10 -3.27 -8.10
N ALA A 71 8.08 -3.33 -9.43
CA ALA A 71 6.87 -3.14 -10.22
C ALA A 71 5.81 -4.23 -10.02
N LYS A 72 6.20 -5.42 -9.56
CA LYS A 72 5.32 -6.60 -9.46
C LYS A 72 4.92 -6.96 -8.03
N THR A 73 5.55 -6.37 -7.02
CA THR A 73 5.23 -6.67 -5.61
C THR A 73 4.10 -5.77 -5.12
N PHE A 74 3.13 -6.36 -4.41
CA PHE A 74 2.04 -5.61 -3.77
C PHE A 74 2.62 -4.58 -2.78
N MET A 75 2.20 -3.34 -2.91
CA MET A 75 2.81 -2.23 -2.18
C MET A 75 1.77 -1.40 -1.43
N THR A 76 1.96 -1.33 -0.11
CA THR A 76 1.18 -0.48 0.80
C THR A 76 1.95 0.81 1.07
N VAL A 77 1.26 1.94 1.03
CA VAL A 77 1.85 3.25 1.33
C VAL A 77 1.26 3.79 2.62
N GLY A 78 2.13 4.09 3.58
CA GLY A 78 1.74 4.72 4.84
C GLY A 78 1.43 6.19 4.61
N VAL A 79 0.19 6.61 4.83
CA VAL A 79 -0.21 8.02 4.70
C VAL A 79 -0.36 8.64 6.08
N PRO A 80 0.41 9.68 6.40
CA PRO A 80 0.35 10.35 7.69
C PRO A 80 -0.88 11.29 7.75
N PHE A 81 -2.07 10.73 7.90
CA PHE A 81 -3.32 11.50 7.90
C PHE A 81 -3.40 12.53 9.04
N ILE A 82 -2.59 12.38 10.08
CA ILE A 82 -2.48 13.39 11.15
C ILE A 82 -2.02 14.76 10.63
N GLN A 83 -1.33 14.79 9.50
CA GLN A 83 -0.87 16.03 8.87
C GLN A 83 -1.92 16.66 7.95
N ASN A 84 -3.07 15.99 7.76
CA ASN A 84 -4.12 16.48 6.90
C ASN A 84 -5.25 17.04 7.77
N PRO A 85 -5.50 18.35 7.75
CA PRO A 85 -6.42 19.00 8.68
C PRO A 85 -7.90 18.77 8.36
N SER A 86 -8.23 18.15 7.23
CA SER A 86 -9.62 17.86 6.87
C SER A 86 -9.79 16.53 6.15
N LYS A 87 -11.00 15.95 6.22
CA LYS A 87 -11.36 14.74 5.48
C LYS A 87 -11.19 14.92 3.96
N ARG A 88 -11.44 16.14 3.46
CA ARG A 88 -11.27 16.47 2.04
C ARG A 88 -9.81 16.33 1.61
N GLU A 89 -8.89 16.88 2.39
CA GLU A 89 -7.45 16.81 2.10
C GLU A 89 -6.92 15.39 2.24
N ALA A 90 -7.36 14.65 3.25
CA ALA A 90 -7.02 13.23 3.38
C ALA A 90 -7.51 12.41 2.19
N THR A 91 -8.72 12.67 1.70
CA THR A 91 -9.26 12.02 0.51
C THR A 91 -8.41 12.33 -0.72
N LYS A 92 -8.09 13.61 -0.94
CA LYS A 92 -7.23 14.03 -2.05
C LYS A 92 -5.88 13.32 -1.99
N LYS A 93 -5.24 13.31 -0.83
CA LYS A 93 -3.94 12.64 -0.63
C LYS A 93 -4.02 11.14 -0.85
N ALA A 94 -5.09 10.49 -0.41
CA ALA A 94 -5.31 9.07 -0.63
C ALA A 94 -5.38 8.73 -2.14
N PHE A 95 -6.14 9.50 -2.91
CA PHE A 95 -6.23 9.31 -4.36
C PHE A 95 -4.91 9.59 -5.07
N GLU A 96 -4.17 10.63 -4.71
CA GLU A 96 -2.84 10.92 -5.26
C GLU A 96 -1.88 9.73 -5.09
N VAL A 97 -1.90 9.11 -3.92
CA VAL A 97 -1.02 7.96 -3.61
C VAL A 97 -1.46 6.70 -4.38
N ILE A 98 -2.77 6.43 -4.49
CA ILE A 98 -3.29 5.32 -5.30
C ILE A 98 -3.00 5.55 -6.79
N GLU A 99 -3.19 6.76 -7.29
CA GLU A 99 -2.87 7.12 -8.68
C GLU A 99 -1.38 6.96 -8.99
N ALA A 100 -0.52 7.27 -8.03
CA ALA A 100 0.93 7.05 -8.14
C ALA A 100 1.34 5.56 -8.13
N GLY A 101 0.41 4.63 -7.91
CA GLY A 101 0.60 3.19 -8.05
C GLY A 101 0.65 2.39 -6.75
N ALA A 102 0.17 2.94 -5.63
CA ALA A 102 -0.03 2.17 -4.41
C ALA A 102 -1.17 1.15 -4.60
N ASP A 103 -1.01 -0.05 -4.06
CA ASP A 103 -2.04 -1.10 -4.10
C ASP A 103 -2.97 -1.01 -2.87
N SER A 104 -2.49 -0.45 -1.77
CA SER A 104 -3.26 -0.13 -0.57
C SER A 104 -2.62 1.01 0.21
N LEU A 105 -3.36 1.55 1.16
CA LEU A 105 -2.88 2.57 2.10
C LEU A 105 -2.75 1.97 3.49
N MET A 106 -1.82 2.50 4.27
CA MET A 106 -1.70 2.20 5.69
C MET A 106 -2.15 3.39 6.52
N CYS A 107 -3.09 3.14 7.43
CA CYS A 107 -3.54 4.10 8.43
C CYS A 107 -3.26 3.57 9.83
N GLN A 108 -3.05 4.47 10.77
CA GLN A 108 -2.99 4.15 12.18
C GLN A 108 -4.41 4.06 12.77
N ASN A 109 -4.62 3.17 13.74
CA ASN A 109 -5.93 2.85 14.29
C ASN A 109 -6.65 4.03 14.97
N TRP A 110 -5.92 5.03 15.47
CA TRP A 110 -6.52 6.22 16.10
C TRP A 110 -7.19 7.17 15.11
N ASN A 111 -7.08 6.90 13.80
CA ASN A 111 -7.77 7.62 12.72
C ASN A 111 -8.98 6.85 12.17
N LEU A 112 -9.76 6.17 13.02
CA LEU A 112 -10.89 5.35 12.58
C LEU A 112 -11.94 6.12 11.78
N ASP A 113 -12.22 7.38 12.13
CA ASP A 113 -13.18 8.19 11.38
C ASP A 113 -12.71 8.51 9.96
N TRP A 114 -11.40 8.70 9.78
CA TRP A 114 -10.79 8.89 8.47
C TRP A 114 -10.85 7.61 7.66
N MET A 115 -10.57 6.47 8.28
CA MET A 115 -10.66 5.17 7.63
C MET A 115 -12.09 4.86 7.20
N LYS A 116 -13.08 5.11 8.06
CA LYS A 116 -14.51 4.99 7.70
C LYS A 116 -14.89 5.91 6.54
N HIS A 117 -14.40 7.14 6.55
CA HIS A 117 -14.65 8.09 5.47
C HIS A 117 -14.05 7.60 4.15
N LEU A 118 -12.78 7.22 4.15
CA LEU A 118 -12.05 6.79 2.96
C LEU A 118 -12.53 5.43 2.43
N SER A 119 -13.01 4.53 3.29
CA SER A 119 -13.56 3.24 2.87
C SER A 119 -14.78 3.36 1.96
N LYS A 120 -15.51 4.47 2.02
CA LYS A 120 -16.63 4.76 1.12
C LYS A 120 -16.19 4.85 -0.35
N PHE A 121 -14.93 5.19 -0.59
CA PHE A 121 -14.32 5.24 -1.92
C PHE A 121 -13.71 3.91 -2.35
N ARG A 122 -13.93 2.83 -1.59
CA ARG A 122 -13.37 1.50 -1.85
C ARG A 122 -11.84 1.44 -1.92
N ILE A 123 -11.18 2.34 -1.21
CA ILE A 123 -9.72 2.35 -1.09
C ILE A 123 -9.32 1.23 -0.13
N PRO A 124 -8.40 0.32 -0.53
CA PRO A 124 -7.92 -0.74 0.36
C PRO A 124 -7.04 -0.16 1.46
N PHE A 125 -7.22 -0.67 2.69
CA PHE A 125 -6.43 -0.26 3.85
C PHE A 125 -5.80 -1.45 4.56
N GLN A 126 -4.57 -1.23 5.01
CA GLN A 126 -3.90 -2.02 6.02
C GLN A 126 -3.79 -1.17 7.28
N SER A 127 -4.45 -1.57 8.36
CA SER A 127 -4.45 -0.80 9.61
C SER A 127 -3.33 -1.24 10.53
N HIS A 128 -2.72 -0.28 11.20
CA HIS A 128 -1.83 -0.55 12.32
C HIS A 128 -2.67 -0.70 13.60
N VAL A 129 -2.67 -1.89 14.19
CA VAL A 129 -3.39 -2.22 15.42
C VAL A 129 -2.44 -2.74 16.49
N GLY A 130 -2.87 -2.69 17.76
CA GLY A 130 -2.07 -3.10 18.92
C GLY A 130 -1.23 -1.95 19.47
N PHE A 131 -0.01 -2.23 19.92
CA PHE A 131 0.86 -1.22 20.51
C PHE A 131 1.42 -0.28 19.44
N ILE A 132 1.15 1.03 19.61
CA ILE A 132 1.67 2.09 18.74
C ILE A 132 2.62 2.94 19.58
N PRO A 133 3.96 2.86 19.34
CA PRO A 133 4.95 3.47 20.21
C PRO A 133 5.03 5.00 20.10
N ARG A 134 4.37 5.60 19.12
CA ARG A 134 4.33 7.05 18.91
C ARG A 134 2.92 7.58 19.07
N ARG A 135 2.58 7.81 20.31
CA ARG A 135 1.34 8.49 20.66
C ARG A 135 1.67 9.69 21.53
#